data_2463ff8f8e4f76670c0e882733fe8cb7
#
_entry.id   2463ff8f8e4f76670c0e882733fe8cb7
#
_cell.length_a   1.000
_cell.length_b   1.000
_cell.length_c   1.000
_cell.angle_alpha   90.00
_cell.angle_beta   90.00
_cell.angle_gamma   90.00
#
_symmetry.space_group_name_H-M   'P 1'
#
loop_
_entity.id
_entity.type
_entity.pdbx_description
1 polymer ?
#
loop_
_entity_poly.entity_id
_entity_poly.type
_entity_poly.pdbx_seq_one_letter_code
_entity_poly.pdbx_strand_id
1 'polypeptide(L)'
;MRFAEFTDEWEKYELSHFVTRITRRNKNNESSLPLTISAQYGLVDQISFFNKTVASVDLSGYYLLYNGDFAYNKSYSNEYAWGAVKRLDKYEKGCLSSLYFVFRPNDNVDSDYLTHYFESSKWHKGISNIAGEGARNHGLLNMAVDDYFATKHCLPSLPEQKKIARFFNAITRRIEIQNKIIEDLKVLKKELCN
;
A
#
# COMPACT_ATOMS: atom_id res chain seq x y z
N MET A 1 -14.89 1.13 16.33
CA MET A 1 -15.87 0.02 16.32
C MET A 1 -15.06 -1.27 16.45
N ARG A 2 -15.49 -2.20 17.30
CA ARG A 2 -14.88 -3.52 17.49
C ARG A 2 -15.98 -4.57 17.51
N PHE A 3 -15.70 -5.79 17.04
CA PHE A 3 -16.65 -6.90 17.12
C PHE A 3 -16.76 -7.38 18.57
N ALA A 4 -17.97 -7.60 19.07
CA ALA A 4 -18.26 -7.87 20.49
C ALA A 4 -17.62 -9.16 21.03
N GLU A 5 -17.34 -10.14 20.17
CA GLU A 5 -16.71 -11.40 20.55
C GLU A 5 -15.21 -11.31 20.82
N PHE A 6 -14.55 -10.19 20.46
CA PHE A 6 -13.13 -9.98 20.74
C PHE A 6 -12.98 -9.00 21.90
N THR A 7 -12.51 -9.47 23.02
CA THR A 7 -12.37 -8.70 24.27
C THR A 7 -10.92 -8.40 24.64
N ASP A 8 -9.96 -9.20 24.10
CA ASP A 8 -8.54 -9.07 24.40
C ASP A 8 -7.98 -7.73 23.93
N GLU A 9 -7.05 -7.14 24.68
CA GLU A 9 -6.39 -5.91 24.27
C GLU A 9 -5.54 -6.13 23.01
N TRP A 10 -5.46 -5.10 22.17
CA TRP A 10 -4.58 -5.11 21.00
C TRP A 10 -3.14 -4.95 21.47
N GLU A 11 -2.29 -5.81 20.99
CA GLU A 11 -0.88 -5.82 21.33
C GLU A 11 -0.07 -4.89 20.43
N LYS A 12 1.02 -4.36 21.00
CA LYS A 12 1.87 -3.40 20.32
C LYS A 12 3.16 -4.07 19.84
N TYR A 13 3.36 -4.10 18.52
CA TYR A 13 4.51 -4.71 17.88
C TYR A 13 5.26 -3.72 17.01
N GLU A 14 6.57 -3.95 16.80
CA GLU A 14 7.30 -3.28 15.74
C GLU A 14 6.86 -3.79 14.38
N LEU A 15 6.95 -2.95 13.33
CA LEU A 15 6.60 -3.36 11.96
C LEU A 15 7.40 -4.59 11.54
N SER A 16 8.69 -4.65 11.86
CA SER A 16 9.58 -5.79 11.60
C SER A 16 9.14 -7.11 12.22
N HIS A 17 8.26 -7.08 13.23
CA HIS A 17 7.72 -8.30 13.87
C HIS A 17 6.75 -9.05 12.94
N PHE A 18 6.00 -8.33 12.12
CA PHE A 18 4.93 -8.91 11.30
C PHE A 18 5.11 -8.71 9.78
N VAL A 19 6.19 -8.04 9.36
CA VAL A 19 6.58 -7.96 7.95
C VAL A 19 8.08 -8.23 7.79
N THR A 20 8.45 -8.70 6.60
CA THR A 20 9.85 -8.91 6.21
C THR A 20 10.20 -7.92 5.12
N ARG A 21 11.28 -7.13 5.35
CA ARG A 21 11.80 -6.19 4.34
C ARG A 21 12.25 -6.95 3.10
N ILE A 22 11.88 -6.44 1.93
CA ILE A 22 12.33 -6.97 0.64
C ILE A 22 13.51 -6.13 0.14
N THR A 23 14.61 -6.83 -0.16
CA THR A 23 15.81 -6.25 -0.78
C THR A 23 16.12 -6.89 -2.15
N ARG A 24 15.26 -7.81 -2.60
CA ARG A 24 15.36 -8.50 -3.88
C ARG A 24 15.37 -7.51 -5.04
N ARG A 25 16.39 -7.61 -5.90
CA ARG A 25 16.57 -6.77 -7.09
C ARG A 25 16.20 -7.53 -8.36
N ASN A 26 15.85 -6.80 -9.39
CA ASN A 26 15.53 -7.32 -10.73
C ASN A 26 16.79 -7.66 -11.54
N LYS A 27 17.80 -8.26 -10.91
CA LYS A 27 19.14 -8.51 -11.50
C LYS A 27 19.13 -9.26 -12.84
N ASN A 28 18.17 -10.17 -13.00
CA ASN A 28 18.07 -11.02 -14.19
C ASN A 28 17.00 -10.52 -15.18
N ASN A 29 16.54 -9.27 -15.04
CA ASN A 29 15.45 -8.70 -15.84
C ASN A 29 14.18 -9.59 -15.83
N GLU A 30 13.85 -10.16 -14.65
CA GLU A 30 12.68 -11.03 -14.46
C GLU A 30 11.35 -10.30 -14.72
N SER A 31 11.34 -8.98 -14.64
CA SER A 31 10.22 -8.15 -15.04
C SER A 31 10.70 -6.91 -15.79
N SER A 32 9.96 -6.56 -16.84
CA SER A 32 10.12 -5.30 -17.59
C SER A 32 9.02 -4.27 -17.27
N LEU A 33 8.15 -4.57 -16.28
CA LEU A 33 7.05 -3.71 -15.89
C LEU A 33 7.47 -2.71 -14.80
N PRO A 34 7.71 -1.43 -15.12
CA PRO A 34 7.99 -0.42 -14.11
C PRO A 34 6.71 -0.03 -13.38
N LEU A 35 6.74 -0.10 -12.05
CA LEU A 35 5.63 0.27 -11.20
C LEU A 35 5.82 1.65 -10.56
N THR A 36 4.70 2.28 -10.22
CA THR A 36 4.64 3.43 -9.33
C THR A 36 3.52 3.26 -8.32
N ILE A 37 3.57 4.00 -7.21
CA ILE A 37 2.48 4.05 -6.23
C ILE A 37 1.60 5.25 -6.51
N SER A 38 0.36 5.00 -6.89
CA SER A 38 -0.74 5.95 -6.79
C SER A 38 -1.44 5.76 -5.45
N ALA A 39 -1.63 6.82 -4.68
CA ALA A 39 -2.34 6.75 -3.42
C ALA A 39 -3.80 6.27 -3.59
N GLN A 40 -4.44 6.60 -4.71
CA GLN A 40 -5.82 6.20 -5.04
C GLN A 40 -5.92 4.84 -5.74
N TYR A 41 -4.98 4.53 -6.66
CA TYR A 41 -5.09 3.36 -7.55
C TYR A 41 -4.18 2.20 -7.17
N GLY A 42 -3.35 2.36 -6.12
CA GLY A 42 -2.42 1.34 -5.66
C GLY A 42 -1.11 1.29 -6.47
N LEU A 43 -0.47 0.14 -6.51
CA LEU A 43 0.68 -0.12 -7.37
C LEU A 43 0.20 -0.33 -8.81
N VAL A 44 0.58 0.59 -9.70
CA VAL A 44 0.15 0.65 -11.09
C VAL A 44 1.33 0.69 -12.04
N ASP A 45 1.10 0.29 -13.30
CA ASP A 45 2.07 0.48 -14.39
C ASP A 45 2.41 1.96 -14.53
N GLN A 46 3.68 2.29 -14.36
CA GLN A 46 4.17 3.66 -14.37
C GLN A 46 4.00 4.32 -15.75
N ILE A 47 4.21 3.57 -16.83
CA ILE A 47 4.13 4.09 -18.19
C ILE A 47 2.69 4.48 -18.51
N SER A 48 1.76 3.57 -18.25
CA SER A 48 0.32 3.82 -18.47
C SER A 48 -0.21 4.93 -17.58
N PHE A 49 0.25 5.02 -16.34
CA PHE A 49 -0.22 6.01 -15.37
C PHE A 49 0.21 7.43 -15.71
N PHE A 50 1.47 7.63 -16.13
CA PHE A 50 2.00 8.96 -16.48
C PHE A 50 1.89 9.29 -17.96
N ASN A 51 1.45 8.35 -18.79
CA ASN A 51 1.47 8.44 -20.26
C ASN A 51 2.87 8.82 -20.80
N LYS A 52 3.93 8.38 -20.12
CA LYS A 52 5.34 8.61 -20.50
C LYS A 52 6.25 7.63 -19.76
N THR A 53 7.43 7.37 -20.34
CA THR A 53 8.48 6.61 -19.67
C THR A 53 9.21 7.52 -18.67
N VAL A 54 9.12 7.18 -17.37
CA VAL A 54 9.82 7.89 -16.25
C VAL A 54 10.90 6.99 -15.68
N ALA A 55 10.70 5.66 -15.74
CA ALA A 55 11.68 4.69 -15.27
C ALA A 55 12.97 4.73 -16.09
N SER A 56 14.07 4.31 -15.48
CA SER A 56 15.33 4.06 -16.18
C SER A 56 15.12 2.99 -17.27
N VAL A 57 15.93 3.05 -18.34
CA VAL A 57 15.99 1.98 -19.36
C VAL A 57 16.47 0.68 -18.71
N ASP A 58 17.43 0.77 -17.77
CA ASP A 58 17.88 -0.37 -16.98
C ASP A 58 17.11 -0.45 -15.66
N LEU A 59 16.33 -1.52 -15.49
CA LEU A 59 15.56 -1.83 -14.29
C LEU A 59 16.27 -2.82 -13.36
N SER A 60 17.51 -3.25 -13.63
CA SER A 60 18.23 -4.24 -12.84
C SER A 60 18.49 -3.79 -11.39
N GLY A 61 18.63 -2.49 -11.18
CA GLY A 61 18.80 -1.84 -9.88
C GLY A 61 17.49 -1.64 -9.10
N TYR A 62 16.32 -1.87 -9.71
CA TYR A 62 15.03 -1.72 -9.07
C TYR A 62 14.71 -2.91 -8.16
N TYR A 63 13.84 -2.71 -7.18
CA TYR A 63 13.27 -3.85 -6.44
C TYR A 63 12.36 -4.66 -7.35
N LEU A 64 12.47 -5.98 -7.27
CA LEU A 64 11.53 -6.91 -7.88
C LEU A 64 10.44 -7.25 -6.87
N LEU A 65 9.20 -6.89 -7.18
CA LEU A 65 8.02 -7.20 -6.39
C LEU A 65 7.24 -8.33 -7.03
N TYR A 66 6.62 -9.16 -6.19
CA TYR A 66 5.60 -10.12 -6.57
C TYR A 66 4.25 -9.73 -5.98
N ASN A 67 3.17 -10.27 -6.55
CA ASN A 67 1.84 -10.14 -6.00
C ASN A 67 1.82 -10.40 -4.48
N GLY A 68 1.12 -9.55 -3.72
CA GLY A 68 1.10 -9.58 -2.26
C GLY A 68 2.22 -8.80 -1.57
N ASP A 69 3.26 -8.34 -2.28
CA ASP A 69 4.27 -7.45 -1.71
C ASP A 69 3.70 -6.05 -1.52
N PHE A 70 4.11 -5.39 -0.43
CA PHE A 70 3.74 -4.01 -0.10
C PHE A 70 4.88 -3.06 -0.40
N ALA A 71 4.53 -1.82 -0.69
CA ALA A 71 5.50 -0.75 -0.82
C ALA A 71 4.99 0.55 -0.18
N TYR A 72 5.91 1.25 0.52
CA TYR A 72 5.68 2.55 1.10
C TYR A 72 6.30 3.64 0.24
N ASN A 73 5.48 4.60 -0.17
CA ASN A 73 5.89 5.83 -0.82
C ASN A 73 6.01 6.95 0.21
N LYS A 74 7.21 7.48 0.39
CA LYS A 74 7.51 8.59 1.29
C LYS A 74 7.09 9.96 0.76
N SER A 75 6.58 10.04 -0.47
CA SER A 75 6.06 11.30 -1.03
C SER A 75 4.82 11.73 -0.26
N TYR A 76 4.83 12.97 0.21
CA TYR A 76 3.68 13.55 0.90
C TYR A 76 2.90 14.51 0.00
N SER A 77 1.60 14.61 0.24
CA SER A 77 0.71 15.58 -0.36
C SER A 77 -0.27 16.09 0.70
N ASN A 78 -1.12 17.06 0.35
CA ASN A 78 -2.14 17.56 1.28
C ASN A 78 -3.08 16.45 1.78
N GLU A 79 -3.43 15.49 0.92
CA GLU A 79 -4.31 14.36 1.26
C GLU A 79 -3.55 13.20 1.93
N TYR A 80 -2.25 13.06 1.64
CA TYR A 80 -1.39 11.97 2.11
C TYR A 80 -0.16 12.52 2.81
N ALA A 81 -0.39 13.21 3.93
CA ALA A 81 0.67 13.93 4.67
C ALA A 81 1.83 13.03 5.14
N TRP A 82 1.60 11.73 5.30
CA TRP A 82 2.58 10.74 5.75
C TRP A 82 2.95 9.72 4.66
N GLY A 83 2.65 10.05 3.39
CA GLY A 83 2.85 9.14 2.29
C GLY A 83 1.75 8.07 2.17
N ALA A 84 2.00 7.03 1.38
CA ALA A 84 1.04 5.95 1.15
C ALA A 84 1.70 4.58 1.11
N VAL A 85 1.04 3.59 1.70
CA VAL A 85 1.43 2.18 1.64
C VAL A 85 0.41 1.44 0.78
N LYS A 86 0.89 0.69 -0.21
CA LYS A 86 0.01 -0.08 -1.12
C LYS A 86 0.57 -1.47 -1.37
N ARG A 87 -0.34 -2.43 -1.59
CA ARG A 87 -0.03 -3.82 -1.95
C ARG A 87 -0.06 -3.98 -3.48
N LEU A 88 0.81 -4.84 -3.99
CA LEU A 88 0.79 -5.24 -5.40
C LEU A 88 -0.30 -6.30 -5.61
N ASP A 89 -1.45 -5.89 -6.12
CA ASP A 89 -2.61 -6.76 -6.36
C ASP A 89 -2.89 -6.97 -7.86
N LYS A 90 -2.53 -5.99 -8.70
CA LYS A 90 -2.95 -5.95 -10.12
C LYS A 90 -2.06 -6.77 -11.05
N TYR A 91 -0.84 -7.06 -10.66
CA TYR A 91 0.16 -7.72 -11.49
C TYR A 91 0.80 -8.87 -10.72
N GLU A 92 1.24 -9.90 -11.43
CA GLU A 92 1.97 -11.03 -10.85
C GLU A 92 3.32 -10.56 -10.28
N LYS A 93 4.02 -9.72 -11.04
CA LYS A 93 5.30 -9.11 -10.64
C LYS A 93 5.54 -7.78 -11.34
N GLY A 94 6.45 -6.98 -10.80
CA GLY A 94 6.87 -5.72 -11.39
C GLY A 94 8.11 -5.13 -10.71
N CYS A 95 8.65 -4.06 -11.27
CA CYS A 95 9.86 -3.39 -10.81
C CYS A 95 9.53 -2.06 -10.17
N LEU A 96 10.03 -1.80 -8.96
CA LEU A 96 9.80 -0.56 -8.23
C LEU A 96 11.12 0.11 -7.86
N SER A 97 11.19 1.43 -8.02
CA SER A 97 12.39 2.21 -7.69
C SER A 97 12.87 1.96 -6.25
N SER A 98 14.17 2.03 -6.04
CA SER A 98 14.79 1.89 -4.71
C SER A 98 14.49 3.04 -3.74
N LEU A 99 13.79 4.08 -4.18
CA LEU A 99 13.30 5.16 -3.32
C LEU A 99 12.17 4.73 -2.36
N TYR A 100 11.48 3.64 -2.70
CA TYR A 100 10.39 3.07 -1.90
C TYR A 100 10.92 2.07 -0.86
N PHE A 101 10.19 1.90 0.24
CA PHE A 101 10.43 0.81 1.18
C PHE A 101 9.50 -0.35 0.84
N VAL A 102 10.07 -1.52 0.59
CA VAL A 102 9.31 -2.69 0.13
C VAL A 102 9.36 -3.79 1.17
N PHE A 103 8.22 -4.45 1.41
CA PHE A 103 8.11 -5.49 2.42
C PHE A 103 7.00 -6.49 2.08
N ARG A 104 7.04 -7.64 2.72
CA ARG A 104 6.04 -8.70 2.65
C ARG A 104 5.52 -9.03 4.04
N PRO A 105 4.21 -9.18 4.23
CA PRO A 105 3.65 -9.74 5.44
C PRO A 105 4.20 -11.14 5.70
N ASN A 106 4.44 -11.46 6.99
CA ASN A 106 4.73 -12.82 7.43
C ASN A 106 3.46 -13.47 8.02
N ASP A 107 3.59 -14.68 8.58
CA ASP A 107 2.45 -15.45 9.08
C ASP A 107 1.79 -14.85 10.35
N ASN A 108 2.39 -13.81 10.94
CA ASN A 108 1.87 -13.15 12.15
C ASN A 108 0.78 -12.10 11.84
N VAL A 109 0.53 -11.81 10.56
CA VAL A 109 -0.44 -10.80 10.17
C VAL A 109 -1.22 -11.22 8.93
N ASP A 110 -2.50 -10.88 8.89
CA ASP A 110 -3.35 -11.06 7.71
C ASP A 110 -3.07 -9.96 6.68
N SER A 111 -2.74 -10.36 5.44
CA SER A 111 -2.36 -9.44 4.37
C SER A 111 -3.50 -8.51 3.96
N ASP A 112 -4.75 -8.99 3.93
CA ASP A 112 -5.91 -8.17 3.61
C ASP A 112 -6.21 -7.18 4.73
N TYR A 113 -6.02 -7.59 6.00
CA TYR A 113 -6.11 -6.67 7.13
C TYR A 113 -5.11 -5.52 6.97
N LEU A 114 -3.85 -5.81 6.58
CA LEU A 114 -2.85 -4.77 6.39
C LEU A 114 -3.21 -3.77 5.30
N THR A 115 -3.88 -4.19 4.20
CA THR A 115 -4.34 -3.23 3.19
C THR A 115 -5.26 -2.18 3.81
N HIS A 116 -6.25 -2.61 4.60
CA HIS A 116 -7.18 -1.71 5.29
C HIS A 116 -6.52 -0.92 6.42
N TYR A 117 -5.57 -1.54 7.14
CA TYR A 117 -4.83 -0.87 8.19
C TYR A 117 -4.05 0.34 7.64
N PHE A 118 -3.35 0.18 6.52
CA PHE A 118 -2.59 1.25 5.89
C PHE A 118 -3.45 2.29 5.13
N GLU A 119 -4.71 2.01 4.86
CA GLU A 119 -5.69 3.04 4.42
C GLU A 119 -6.21 3.89 5.60
N SER A 120 -5.98 3.47 6.84
CA SER A 120 -6.37 4.24 8.03
C SER A 120 -5.26 5.20 8.47
N SER A 121 -5.58 6.11 9.39
CA SER A 121 -4.60 7.00 10.03
C SER A 121 -3.85 6.40 11.22
N LYS A 122 -4.10 5.14 11.58
CA LYS A 122 -3.57 4.53 12.80
C LYS A 122 -2.04 4.39 12.84
N TRP A 123 -1.41 4.27 11.67
CA TRP A 123 0.05 4.17 11.52
C TRP A 123 0.75 5.53 11.41
N HIS A 124 0.01 6.62 11.15
CA HIS A 124 0.57 7.95 10.92
C HIS A 124 1.40 8.46 12.09
N LYS A 125 0.97 8.21 13.34
CA LYS A 125 1.72 8.63 14.53
C LYS A 125 3.11 7.99 14.61
N GLY A 126 3.26 6.75 14.18
CA GLY A 126 4.55 6.08 14.08
C GLY A 126 5.49 6.82 13.15
N ILE A 127 4.99 7.19 11.97
CA ILE A 127 5.76 7.94 10.96
C ILE A 127 6.08 9.35 11.44
N SER A 128 5.12 10.07 12.03
CA SER A 128 5.36 11.44 12.51
C SER A 128 6.44 11.53 13.58
N ASN A 129 6.61 10.47 14.38
CA ASN A 129 7.62 10.43 15.44
C ASN A 129 9.04 10.23 14.91
N ILE A 130 9.20 9.61 13.73
CA ILE A 130 10.51 9.33 13.11
C ILE A 130 10.85 10.29 11.96
N ALA A 131 9.85 10.95 11.40
CA ALA A 131 10.04 12.02 10.43
C ALA A 131 10.61 13.23 11.15
N GLY A 132 11.91 13.48 11.06
CA GLY A 132 12.62 14.56 11.76
C GLY A 132 12.09 15.96 11.38
N GLU A 133 12.42 16.96 12.21
CA GLU A 133 12.17 18.37 11.88
C GLU A 133 12.90 18.73 10.57
N GLY A 134 12.23 19.43 9.66
CA GLY A 134 12.75 19.70 8.31
C GLY A 134 12.60 18.51 7.34
N ALA A 135 11.85 17.48 7.75
CA ALA A 135 11.65 16.22 7.04
C ALA A 135 10.99 16.34 5.66
N ARG A 136 10.59 17.54 5.25
CA ARG A 136 9.86 17.78 4.00
C ARG A 136 10.73 18.49 2.98
N ASN A 137 11.87 17.87 2.63
CA ASN A 137 12.68 18.34 1.51
C ASN A 137 12.22 17.71 0.20
N HIS A 138 11.96 18.55 -0.80
CA HIS A 138 11.62 18.13 -2.16
C HIS A 138 10.39 17.19 -2.28
N GLY A 139 9.42 17.31 -1.37
CA GLY A 139 8.21 16.50 -1.41
C GLY A 139 8.35 15.07 -0.85
N LEU A 140 9.50 14.74 -0.24
CA LEU A 140 9.75 13.43 0.38
C LEU A 140 9.96 13.56 1.89
N LEU A 141 9.39 12.63 2.65
CA LEU A 141 9.69 12.49 4.08
C LEU A 141 11.11 11.93 4.26
N ASN A 142 11.91 12.61 5.10
CA ASN A 142 13.26 12.15 5.42
C ASN A 142 13.21 11.23 6.64
N MET A 143 13.47 9.95 6.42
CA MET A 143 13.56 8.93 7.48
C MET A 143 14.48 7.79 7.04
N ALA A 144 15.18 7.19 8.00
CA ALA A 144 15.93 5.98 7.75
C ALA A 144 15.00 4.78 7.55
N VAL A 145 15.43 3.82 6.74
CA VAL A 145 14.65 2.62 6.48
C VAL A 145 14.47 1.78 7.75
N ASP A 146 15.49 1.70 8.59
CA ASP A 146 15.45 0.90 9.81
C ASP A 146 14.52 1.52 10.85
N ASP A 147 14.45 2.86 10.93
CA ASP A 147 13.48 3.57 11.78
C ASP A 147 12.03 3.28 11.35
N TYR A 148 11.78 3.20 10.02
CA TYR A 148 10.46 2.81 9.51
C TYR A 148 10.06 1.41 9.97
N PHE A 149 10.96 0.42 9.88
CA PHE A 149 10.68 -0.95 10.32
C PHE A 149 10.65 -1.12 11.85
N ALA A 150 11.19 -0.18 12.62
CA ALA A 150 11.07 -0.12 14.07
C ALA A 150 9.82 0.62 14.57
N THR A 151 9.00 1.20 13.67
CA THR A 151 7.74 1.85 14.07
C THR A 151 6.80 0.87 14.76
N LYS A 152 6.08 1.36 15.78
CA LYS A 152 5.21 0.51 16.63
C LYS A 152 3.75 0.63 16.22
N HIS A 153 3.10 -0.52 16.07
CA HIS A 153 1.74 -0.68 15.59
C HIS A 153 0.93 -1.54 16.57
N CYS A 154 -0.31 -1.12 16.86
CA CYS A 154 -1.23 -1.94 17.67
C CYS A 154 -2.02 -2.85 16.72
N LEU A 155 -1.91 -4.15 16.93
CA LEU A 155 -2.59 -5.17 16.13
C LEU A 155 -3.54 -6.01 16.98
N PRO A 156 -4.73 -6.33 16.46
CA PRO A 156 -5.60 -7.34 17.05
C PRO A 156 -5.05 -8.75 16.85
N SER A 157 -5.66 -9.72 17.50
CA SER A 157 -5.38 -11.14 17.25
C SER A 157 -5.65 -11.53 15.79
N LEU A 158 -4.97 -12.54 15.27
CA LEU A 158 -5.10 -12.98 13.87
C LEU A 158 -6.56 -13.32 13.47
N PRO A 159 -7.37 -13.98 14.31
CA PRO A 159 -8.79 -14.19 14.04
C PRO A 159 -9.59 -12.89 13.89
N GLU A 160 -9.32 -11.89 14.75
CA GLU A 160 -9.95 -10.57 14.66
C GLU A 160 -9.50 -9.82 13.40
N GLN A 161 -8.21 -9.87 13.04
CA GLN A 161 -7.69 -9.29 11.78
C GLN A 161 -8.45 -9.85 10.58
N LYS A 162 -8.58 -11.18 10.47
CA LYS A 162 -9.32 -11.85 9.38
C LYS A 162 -10.79 -11.41 9.31
N LYS A 163 -11.43 -11.22 10.47
CA LYS A 163 -12.81 -10.76 10.51
C LYS A 163 -12.94 -9.31 10.06
N ILE A 164 -12.04 -8.44 10.51
CA ILE A 164 -11.96 -7.04 10.09
C ILE A 164 -11.74 -6.96 8.57
N ALA A 165 -10.79 -7.73 8.04
CA ALA A 165 -10.47 -7.78 6.62
C ALA A 165 -11.69 -8.19 5.78
N ARG A 166 -12.37 -9.28 6.15
CA ARG A 166 -13.59 -9.75 5.46
C ARG A 166 -14.69 -8.70 5.45
N PHE A 167 -14.89 -8.01 6.57
CA PHE A 167 -15.89 -6.96 6.69
C PHE A 167 -15.60 -5.80 5.72
N PHE A 168 -14.37 -5.27 5.72
CA PHE A 168 -14.00 -4.18 4.83
C PHE A 168 -13.95 -4.61 3.36
N ASN A 169 -13.47 -5.81 3.05
CA ASN A 169 -13.49 -6.35 1.69
C ASN A 169 -14.92 -6.44 1.15
N ALA A 170 -15.89 -6.86 1.97
CA ALA A 170 -17.30 -6.92 1.57
C ALA A 170 -17.87 -5.51 1.28
N ILE A 171 -17.52 -4.52 2.08
CA ILE A 171 -17.91 -3.11 1.85
C ILE A 171 -17.29 -2.58 0.57
N THR A 172 -15.99 -2.75 0.38
CA THR A 172 -15.26 -2.29 -0.81
C THR A 172 -15.88 -2.89 -2.07
N ARG A 173 -16.10 -4.21 -2.08
CA ARG A 173 -16.75 -4.90 -3.20
C ARG A 173 -18.14 -4.35 -3.50
N ARG A 174 -18.91 -4.04 -2.46
CA ARG A 174 -20.25 -3.45 -2.65
C ARG A 174 -20.18 -2.06 -3.28
N ILE A 175 -19.24 -1.24 -2.85
CA ILE A 175 -19.00 0.10 -3.42
C ILE A 175 -18.60 -0.02 -4.89
N GLU A 176 -17.67 -0.92 -5.22
CA GLU A 176 -17.22 -1.15 -6.60
C GLU A 176 -18.39 -1.58 -7.52
N ILE A 177 -19.24 -2.49 -7.05
CA ILE A 177 -20.44 -2.92 -7.80
C ILE A 177 -21.40 -1.75 -8.01
N GLN A 178 -21.65 -0.94 -6.98
CA GLN A 178 -22.53 0.23 -7.09
C GLN A 178 -21.97 1.27 -8.06
N ASN A 179 -20.67 1.53 -8.00
CA ASN A 179 -20.02 2.45 -8.93
C ASN A 179 -20.13 1.96 -10.38
N LYS A 180 -19.93 0.66 -10.61
CA LYS A 180 -20.11 0.08 -11.94
C LYS A 180 -21.56 0.25 -12.46
N ILE A 181 -22.56 -0.03 -11.62
CA ILE A 181 -23.96 0.18 -11.98
C ILE A 181 -24.22 1.64 -12.35
N ILE A 182 -23.67 2.59 -11.57
CA ILE A 182 -23.81 4.03 -11.85
C ILE A 182 -23.20 4.39 -13.21
N GLU A 183 -22.02 3.88 -13.52
CA GLU A 183 -21.39 4.14 -14.83
C GLU A 183 -22.19 3.52 -16.00
N ASP A 184 -22.67 2.29 -15.85
CA ASP A 184 -23.50 1.64 -16.85
C ASP A 184 -24.81 2.43 -17.11
N LEU A 185 -25.46 2.94 -16.05
CA LEU A 185 -26.65 3.79 -16.16
C LEU A 185 -26.35 5.14 -16.81
N LYS A 186 -25.19 5.74 -16.59
CA LYS A 186 -24.77 6.98 -17.28
C LYS A 186 -24.62 6.75 -18.79
N VAL A 187 -24.01 5.61 -19.19
CA VAL A 187 -23.87 5.23 -20.61
C VAL A 187 -25.25 5.06 -21.24
N LEU A 188 -26.13 4.25 -20.65
CA LEU A 188 -27.49 4.04 -21.15
C LEU A 188 -28.29 5.35 -21.29
N LYS A 189 -28.20 6.23 -20.28
CA LYS A 189 -28.84 7.56 -20.35
C LYS A 189 -28.34 8.35 -21.56
N LYS A 190 -27.04 8.33 -21.82
CA LYS A 190 -26.46 9.05 -22.96
C LYS A 190 -26.94 8.49 -24.30
N GLU A 191 -27.07 7.17 -24.41
CA GLU A 191 -27.58 6.51 -25.61
C GLU A 191 -29.05 6.81 -25.88
N LEU A 192 -29.87 6.95 -24.82
CA LEU A 192 -31.31 7.27 -24.94
C LEU A 192 -31.59 8.75 -25.23
N CYS A 193 -30.63 9.63 -25.00
CA CYS A 193 -30.76 11.09 -25.21
C CYS A 193 -30.16 11.58 -26.55
N ASN A 194 -29.52 10.68 -27.32
CA ASN A 194 -29.02 10.93 -28.68
C ASN A 194 -29.97 10.33 -29.73
#